data_bd7c1cc79d3a0a9740256a589a488dc2
#
_entry.id   bd7c1cc79d3a0a9740256a589a488dc2
#
_cell.length_a   1.000
_cell.length_b   1.000
_cell.length_c   1.000
_cell.angle_alpha   90.00
_cell.angle_beta   90.00
_cell.angle_gamma   90.00
#
_symmetry.space_group_name_H-M   'P 1'
#
loop_
_entity.id
_entity.type
_entity.pdbx_description
1 polymer ?
#
loop_
_entity_poly.entity_id
_entity_poly.type
_entity_poly.pdbx_seq_one_letter_code
_entity_poly.pdbx_strand_id
1 'polypeptide(L)'
;MCNSVLQVDVIIPTQTKYLDLIGSIGEHIAKDIENFLGDRETLAYHLNLVLTEATTNAIKHANNDPKDTVRITIHIQDNELNIKVYDHGQGFDLESVPLPDFDQPRESGMGIFFIRTLMDSVTYTKQPDCNILEIIKYL
;
A
#
# COMPACT_ATOMS: atom_id res chain seq x y z
N MET A 1 4.84 -16.31 26.19
CA MET A 1 5.55 -16.11 24.90
C MET A 1 5.11 -14.82 24.25
N CYS A 2 6.05 -13.97 23.94
CA CYS A 2 5.72 -12.74 23.25
C CYS A 2 5.64 -12.99 21.75
N ASN A 3 4.51 -12.67 21.12
CA ASN A 3 4.41 -12.66 19.68
C ASN A 3 5.25 -11.51 19.13
N SER A 4 6.04 -11.78 18.10
CA SER A 4 6.79 -10.72 17.43
C SER A 4 5.81 -9.76 16.76
N VAL A 5 5.99 -8.47 17.01
CA VAL A 5 5.23 -7.41 16.37
C VAL A 5 6.21 -6.58 15.55
N LEU A 6 5.94 -6.44 14.26
CA LEU A 6 6.66 -5.51 13.41
C LEU A 6 5.80 -4.28 13.20
N GLN A 7 6.38 -3.11 13.40
CA GLN A 7 5.72 -1.85 13.09
C GLN A 7 6.70 -0.93 12.39
N VAL A 8 6.32 -0.47 11.21
CA VAL A 8 7.09 0.48 10.40
C VAL A 8 6.21 1.69 10.14
N ASP A 9 6.77 2.86 10.31
CA ASP A 9 6.09 4.14 10.06
C ASP A 9 7.01 5.01 9.23
N VAL A 10 6.55 5.39 8.03
CA VAL A 10 7.35 6.16 7.07
C VAL A 10 6.54 7.36 6.61
N ILE A 11 7.17 8.52 6.57
CA ILE A 11 6.57 9.74 6.01
C ILE A 11 7.46 10.20 4.87
N ILE A 12 6.89 10.39 3.70
CA ILE A 12 7.61 10.88 2.52
C ILE A 12 6.91 12.10 1.93
N PRO A 13 7.66 12.98 1.26
CA PRO A 13 7.04 14.01 0.41
C PRO A 13 6.26 13.35 -0.73
N THR A 14 5.30 14.07 -1.30
CA THR A 14 4.47 13.57 -2.40
C THR A 14 5.24 13.61 -3.73
N GLN A 15 6.32 12.85 -3.79
CA GLN A 15 7.23 12.79 -4.94
C GLN A 15 7.52 11.35 -5.32
N THR A 16 7.46 11.06 -6.62
CA THR A 16 7.64 9.70 -7.13
C THR A 16 9.03 9.13 -6.95
N LYS A 17 10.03 9.98 -6.69
CA LYS A 17 11.41 9.51 -6.50
C LYS A 17 11.59 8.63 -5.26
N TYR A 18 10.61 8.60 -4.35
CA TYR A 18 10.67 7.77 -3.14
C TYR A 18 9.97 6.42 -3.29
N LEU A 19 9.39 6.13 -4.46
CA LEU A 19 8.65 4.87 -4.67
C LEU A 19 9.53 3.63 -4.55
N ASP A 20 10.77 3.69 -5.04
CA ASP A 20 11.71 2.58 -4.90
C ASP A 20 12.00 2.26 -3.44
N LEU A 21 12.17 3.29 -2.62
CA LEU A 21 12.38 3.10 -1.18
C LEU A 21 11.20 2.38 -0.56
N ILE A 22 9.99 2.81 -0.86
CA ILE A 22 8.77 2.22 -0.29
C ILE A 22 8.61 0.76 -0.73
N GLY A 23 8.79 0.48 -2.01
CA GLY A 23 8.73 -0.89 -2.52
C GLY A 23 9.79 -1.80 -1.88
N SER A 24 11.00 -1.29 -1.70
CA SER A 24 12.09 -2.04 -1.08
C SER A 24 11.80 -2.39 0.36
N ILE A 25 11.11 -1.53 1.11
CA ILE A 25 10.68 -1.84 2.48
C ILE A 25 9.80 -3.09 2.48
N GLY A 26 8.85 -3.18 1.56
CA GLY A 26 7.99 -4.36 1.43
C GLY A 26 8.77 -5.63 1.14
N GLU A 27 9.77 -5.56 0.25
CA GLU A 27 10.61 -6.70 -0.07
C GLU A 27 11.40 -7.18 1.14
N HIS A 28 11.99 -6.26 1.89
CA HIS A 28 12.74 -6.60 3.09
C HIS A 28 11.86 -7.25 4.15
N ILE A 29 10.65 -6.72 4.34
CA ILE A 29 9.69 -7.30 5.28
C ILE A 29 9.37 -8.74 4.88
N ALA A 30 9.08 -8.99 3.60
CA ALA A 30 8.72 -10.32 3.13
C ALA A 30 9.85 -11.34 3.35
N LYS A 31 11.10 -10.91 3.23
CA LYS A 31 12.25 -11.79 3.42
C LYS A 31 12.48 -12.14 4.89
N ASP A 32 12.08 -11.27 5.81
CA ASP A 32 12.41 -11.40 7.22
C ASP A 32 11.22 -11.78 8.12
N ILE A 33 10.01 -11.90 7.56
CA ILE A 33 8.83 -12.34 8.33
C ILE A 33 9.09 -13.70 8.96
N GLU A 34 8.79 -13.82 10.26
CA GLU A 34 8.87 -15.08 10.98
C GLU A 34 7.65 -15.95 10.68
N ASN A 35 7.87 -17.27 10.65
CA ASN A 35 6.80 -18.29 10.56
C ASN A 35 5.95 -18.21 9.29
N PHE A 36 6.43 -17.57 8.24
CA PHE A 36 5.74 -17.56 6.94
C PHE A 36 6.14 -18.80 6.16
N LEU A 37 5.17 -19.63 5.80
CA LEU A 37 5.38 -20.91 5.13
C LEU A 37 5.25 -20.83 3.61
N GLY A 38 4.82 -19.71 3.07
CA GLY A 38 4.67 -19.53 1.63
C GLY A 38 5.97 -19.16 0.94
N ASP A 39 5.86 -18.83 -0.34
CA ASP A 39 7.00 -18.40 -1.15
C ASP A 39 7.35 -16.94 -0.83
N ARG A 40 8.51 -16.75 -0.21
CA ARG A 40 8.96 -15.42 0.21
C ARG A 40 9.29 -14.51 -0.96
N GLU A 41 9.79 -15.04 -2.06
CA GLU A 41 10.09 -14.24 -3.25
C GLU A 41 8.81 -13.69 -3.87
N THR A 42 7.78 -14.53 -3.94
CA THR A 42 6.47 -14.11 -4.42
C THR A 42 5.87 -13.05 -3.50
N LEU A 43 5.95 -13.25 -2.20
CA LEU A 43 5.44 -12.27 -1.23
C LEU A 43 6.21 -10.94 -1.35
N ALA A 44 7.54 -11.00 -1.51
CA ALA A 44 8.35 -9.80 -1.69
C ALA A 44 7.92 -9.01 -2.94
N TYR A 45 7.69 -9.71 -4.04
CA TYR A 45 7.20 -9.09 -5.27
C TYR A 45 5.83 -8.44 -5.07
N HIS A 46 4.91 -9.17 -4.42
CA HIS A 46 3.56 -8.66 -4.17
C HIS A 46 3.58 -7.44 -3.26
N LEU A 47 4.38 -7.46 -2.19
CA LEU A 47 4.43 -6.32 -1.26
C LEU A 47 5.11 -5.11 -1.89
N ASN A 48 6.14 -5.31 -2.72
CA ASN A 48 6.71 -4.21 -3.49
C ASN A 48 5.64 -3.57 -4.37
N LEU A 49 4.93 -4.38 -5.14
CA LEU A 49 3.91 -3.90 -6.06
C LEU A 49 2.78 -3.17 -5.33
N VAL A 50 2.25 -3.78 -4.27
CA VAL A 50 1.14 -3.21 -3.50
C VAL A 50 1.54 -1.87 -2.87
N LEU A 51 2.69 -1.80 -2.23
CA LEU A 51 3.17 -0.57 -1.59
C LEU A 51 3.45 0.51 -2.62
N THR A 52 4.08 0.16 -3.73
CA THR A 52 4.37 1.10 -4.81
C THR A 52 3.09 1.66 -5.42
N GLU A 53 2.12 0.80 -5.70
CA GLU A 53 0.87 1.23 -6.32
C GLU A 53 0.00 2.06 -5.37
N ALA A 54 -0.08 1.65 -4.10
CA ALA A 54 -0.84 2.40 -3.09
C ALA A 54 -0.23 3.79 -2.88
N THR A 55 1.09 3.88 -2.84
CA THR A 55 1.78 5.17 -2.66
C THR A 55 1.67 6.03 -3.90
N THR A 56 1.81 5.45 -5.10
CA THR A 56 1.60 6.16 -6.36
C THR A 56 0.20 6.79 -6.40
N ASN A 57 -0.79 6.02 -6.00
CA ASN A 57 -2.17 6.48 -5.97
C ASN A 57 -2.35 7.66 -5.01
N ALA A 58 -1.76 7.58 -3.83
CA ALA A 58 -1.80 8.66 -2.85
C ALA A 58 -1.13 9.94 -3.40
N ILE A 59 0.01 9.80 -4.09
CA ILE A 59 0.72 10.93 -4.70
C ILE A 59 -0.13 11.56 -5.81
N LYS A 60 -0.75 10.73 -6.65
CA LYS A 60 -1.59 11.23 -7.75
C LYS A 60 -2.78 12.06 -7.27
N HIS A 61 -3.36 11.68 -6.14
CA HIS A 61 -4.55 12.34 -5.60
C HIS A 61 -4.20 13.39 -4.55
N ALA A 62 -2.92 13.63 -4.31
CA ALA A 62 -2.48 14.65 -3.36
C ALA A 62 -2.78 16.05 -3.86
N ASN A 63 -2.90 16.99 -2.92
CA ASN A 63 -2.95 18.41 -3.24
C ASN A 63 -1.58 18.87 -3.76
N ASN A 64 -1.56 19.93 -4.59
CA ASN A 64 -0.31 20.48 -5.13
C ASN A 64 0.45 21.34 -4.11
N ASP A 65 0.33 21.03 -2.82
CA ASP A 65 1.07 21.71 -1.77
C ASP A 65 2.47 21.10 -1.66
N PRO A 66 3.55 21.91 -1.83
CA PRO A 66 4.90 21.37 -1.73
C PRO A 66 5.25 20.83 -0.34
N LYS A 67 4.46 21.14 0.67
CA LYS A 67 4.65 20.61 2.04
C LYS A 67 3.84 19.35 2.31
N ASP A 68 3.05 18.90 1.35
CA ASP A 68 2.22 17.71 1.55
C ASP A 68 3.07 16.46 1.65
N THR A 69 2.58 15.51 2.42
CA THR A 69 3.26 14.26 2.69
C THR A 69 2.29 13.08 2.57
N VAL A 70 2.88 11.91 2.35
CA VAL A 70 2.18 10.63 2.45
C VAL A 70 2.79 9.85 3.61
N ARG A 71 1.95 9.35 4.50
CA ARG A 71 2.39 8.49 5.59
C ARG A 71 1.99 7.07 5.30
N ILE A 72 2.92 6.14 5.46
CA ILE A 72 2.69 4.73 5.28
C ILE A 72 3.01 4.02 6.59
N THR A 73 2.07 3.24 7.11
CA THR A 73 2.32 2.38 8.25
C THR A 73 2.17 0.92 7.85
N ILE A 74 3.07 0.07 8.34
CA ILE A 74 3.02 -1.36 8.11
C ILE A 74 3.08 -2.04 9.47
N HIS A 75 2.11 -2.87 9.76
CA HIS A 75 2.00 -3.55 11.04
C HIS A 75 1.77 -5.03 10.81
N ILE A 76 2.55 -5.87 11.48
CA ILE A 76 2.37 -7.32 11.44
C ILE A 76 2.22 -7.81 12.86
N GLN A 77 1.10 -8.48 13.12
CA GLN A 77 0.79 -9.12 14.40
C GLN A 77 -0.17 -10.27 14.15
N ASP A 78 0.06 -11.39 14.83
CA ASP A 78 -0.84 -12.56 14.78
C ASP A 78 -1.10 -13.05 13.36
N ASN A 79 -0.06 -13.09 12.54
CA ASN A 79 -0.11 -13.53 11.13
C ASN A 79 -0.99 -12.65 10.25
N GLU A 80 -1.21 -11.42 10.64
CA GLU A 80 -1.93 -10.44 9.84
C GLU A 80 -1.00 -9.27 9.49
N LEU A 81 -0.89 -8.99 8.20
CA LEU A 81 -0.18 -7.83 7.69
C LEU A 81 -1.21 -6.73 7.43
N ASN A 82 -1.00 -5.57 8.05
CA ASN A 82 -1.86 -4.40 7.87
C ASN A 82 -1.02 -3.24 7.32
N ILE A 83 -1.42 -2.72 6.18
CA ILE A 83 -0.79 -1.55 5.55
C ILE A 83 -1.81 -0.43 5.52
N LYS A 84 -1.42 0.75 6.00
CA LYS A 84 -2.24 1.96 5.88
C LYS A 84 -1.47 3.03 5.16
N VAL A 85 -2.11 3.65 4.17
CA VAL A 85 -1.55 4.79 3.44
C VAL A 85 -2.45 5.99 3.70
N TYR A 86 -1.87 7.03 4.28
CA TYR A 86 -2.57 8.26 4.65
C TYR A 86 -2.22 9.35 3.65
N ASP A 87 -3.23 9.95 3.03
CA ASP A 87 -3.02 11.09 2.15
C ASP A 87 -3.95 12.24 2.54
N HIS A 88 -3.62 13.44 2.07
CA HIS A 88 -4.37 14.66 2.36
C HIS A 88 -5.06 15.22 1.12
N GLY A 89 -5.16 14.43 0.05
CA GLY A 89 -5.77 14.85 -1.20
C GLY A 89 -7.29 14.84 -1.16
N GLN A 90 -7.88 14.99 -2.33
CA GLN A 90 -9.33 14.98 -2.47
C GLN A 90 -9.92 13.59 -2.29
N GLY A 91 -9.10 12.56 -2.36
CA GLY A 91 -9.55 11.20 -2.28
C GLY A 91 -10.17 10.72 -3.60
N PHE A 92 -10.66 9.49 -3.57
CA PHE A 92 -11.35 8.87 -4.70
C PHE A 92 -12.37 7.89 -4.17
N ASP A 93 -13.24 7.42 -5.04
CA ASP A 93 -14.23 6.39 -4.69
C ASP A 93 -13.67 5.03 -5.12
N LEU A 94 -13.31 4.21 -4.14
CA LEU A 94 -12.74 2.89 -4.38
C LEU A 94 -13.68 2.00 -5.18
N GLU A 95 -14.98 2.08 -4.89
CA GLU A 95 -15.99 1.25 -5.56
C GLU A 95 -16.22 1.65 -7.01
N SER A 96 -15.90 2.89 -7.37
CA SER A 96 -16.09 3.37 -8.74
C SER A 96 -14.87 3.15 -9.62
N VAL A 97 -13.78 2.60 -9.09
CA VAL A 97 -12.60 2.28 -9.91
C VAL A 97 -12.96 1.14 -10.86
N PRO A 98 -12.90 1.34 -12.18
CA PRO A 98 -13.32 0.31 -13.12
C PRO A 98 -12.32 -0.84 -13.15
N LEU A 99 -12.82 -2.03 -13.53
CA LEU A 99 -11.93 -3.13 -13.83
C LEU A 99 -11.06 -2.78 -15.03
N PRO A 100 -9.79 -3.17 -15.04
CA PRO A 100 -8.92 -2.87 -16.16
C PRO A 100 -9.36 -3.64 -17.41
N ASP A 101 -9.25 -2.99 -18.57
CA ASP A 101 -9.41 -3.63 -19.85
C ASP A 101 -8.03 -4.07 -20.33
N PHE A 102 -7.79 -5.37 -20.32
CA PHE A 102 -6.49 -5.91 -20.70
C PHE A 102 -6.19 -5.76 -22.20
N ASP A 103 -7.23 -5.54 -23.02
CA ASP A 103 -7.05 -5.26 -24.45
C ASP A 103 -6.59 -3.82 -24.70
N GLN A 104 -6.82 -2.93 -23.73
CA GLN A 104 -6.41 -1.53 -23.78
C GLN A 104 -5.77 -1.14 -22.44
N PRO A 105 -4.52 -1.57 -22.20
CA PRO A 105 -3.88 -1.29 -20.93
C PRO A 105 -3.76 0.21 -20.68
N ARG A 106 -4.14 0.64 -19.48
CA ARG A 106 -4.03 2.02 -19.01
C ARG A 106 -3.10 2.04 -17.81
N GLU A 107 -2.29 3.07 -17.69
CA GLU A 107 -1.44 3.25 -16.51
C GLU A 107 -2.25 3.53 -15.25
N SER A 108 -3.40 4.20 -15.39
CA SER A 108 -4.27 4.55 -14.28
C SER A 108 -5.34 3.49 -14.08
N GLY A 109 -5.62 3.16 -12.81
CA GLY A 109 -6.65 2.20 -12.43
C GLY A 109 -6.15 0.77 -12.25
N MET A 110 -5.00 0.42 -12.85
CA MET A 110 -4.44 -0.93 -12.74
C MET A 110 -3.92 -1.19 -11.32
N GLY A 111 -3.37 -0.18 -10.66
CA GLY A 111 -2.80 -0.33 -9.33
C GLY A 111 -3.79 -0.82 -8.31
N ILE A 112 -4.98 -0.20 -8.26
CA ILE A 112 -6.03 -0.62 -7.32
C ILE A 112 -6.51 -2.03 -7.64
N PHE A 113 -6.60 -2.39 -8.91
CA PHE A 113 -6.95 -3.76 -9.30
C PHE A 113 -5.94 -4.77 -8.74
N PHE A 114 -4.64 -4.51 -8.88
CA PHE A 114 -3.61 -5.41 -8.35
C PHE A 114 -3.68 -5.52 -6.83
N ILE A 115 -3.90 -4.39 -6.15
CA ILE A 115 -4.02 -4.42 -4.69
C ILE A 115 -5.18 -5.31 -4.27
N ARG A 116 -6.34 -5.15 -4.90
CA ARG A 116 -7.52 -5.96 -4.59
C ARG A 116 -7.31 -7.44 -4.90
N THR A 117 -6.58 -7.73 -5.97
CA THR A 117 -6.34 -9.12 -6.40
C THR A 117 -5.36 -9.83 -5.47
N LEU A 118 -4.33 -9.12 -5.01
CA LEU A 118 -3.23 -9.73 -4.27
C LEU A 118 -3.45 -9.74 -2.75
N MET A 119 -4.34 -8.88 -2.26
CA MET A 119 -4.57 -8.72 -0.81
C MET A 119 -5.96 -9.23 -0.43
N ASP A 120 -6.13 -9.50 0.86
CA ASP A 120 -7.38 -10.10 1.37
C ASP A 120 -8.46 -9.08 1.63
N SER A 121 -8.09 -7.84 1.97
CA SER A 121 -9.07 -6.77 2.21
C SER A 121 -8.47 -5.43 1.84
N VAL A 122 -9.26 -4.59 1.19
CA VAL A 122 -8.87 -3.23 0.81
C VAL A 122 -10.04 -2.31 1.11
N THR A 123 -9.83 -1.32 1.97
CA THR A 123 -10.85 -0.31 2.29
C THR A 123 -10.26 1.08 2.18
N TYR A 124 -11.09 2.05 1.84
CA TYR A 124 -10.69 3.45 1.72
C TYR A 124 -11.68 4.29 2.50
N THR A 125 -11.18 5.09 3.44
CA THR A 125 -12.00 5.91 4.31
C THR A 125 -11.60 7.37 4.18
N LYS A 126 -12.56 8.24 3.88
CA LYS A 126 -12.34 9.68 3.88
C LYS A 126 -12.67 10.23 5.26
N GLN A 127 -11.71 10.93 5.86
CA GLN A 127 -11.88 11.60 7.15
C GLN A 127 -11.65 13.09 6.97
N PRO A 128 -12.06 13.94 7.96
CA PRO A 128 -11.88 15.39 7.81
C PRO A 128 -10.42 15.81 7.62
N ASP A 129 -9.48 15.12 8.27
CA ASP A 129 -8.07 15.51 8.26
C ASP A 129 -7.24 14.75 7.23
N CYS A 130 -7.67 13.55 6.84
CA CYS A 130 -6.91 12.72 5.91
C CYS A 130 -7.77 11.62 5.33
N ASN A 131 -7.28 11.01 4.26
CA ASN A 131 -7.88 9.79 3.69
C ASN A 131 -6.98 8.62 4.05
N ILE A 132 -7.57 7.45 4.29
CA ILE A 132 -6.83 6.25 4.69
C ILE A 132 -7.19 5.10 3.77
N LEU A 133 -6.18 4.58 3.06
CA LEU A 133 -6.29 3.31 2.34
C LEU A 133 -5.74 2.23 3.26
N GLU A 134 -6.59 1.29 3.65
CA GLU A 134 -6.19 0.18 4.52
C GLU A 134 -6.21 -1.12 3.73
N ILE A 135 -5.10 -1.85 3.81
CA ILE A 135 -4.87 -3.08 3.07
C ILE A 135 -4.47 -4.16 4.06
N ILE A 136 -5.15 -5.31 3.99
CA ILE A 136 -4.91 -6.42 4.91
C ILE A 136 -4.58 -7.67 4.11
N LYS A 137 -3.55 -8.39 4.57
CA LYS A 137 -3.21 -9.71 4.06
C LYS A 137 -2.99 -10.66 5.22
N TYR A 138 -3.62 -11.81 5.16
CA TYR A 138 -3.39 -12.90 6.12
C TYR A 138 -2.19 -13.74 5.66
N LEU A 139 -1.29 -13.99 6.59
CA LEU A 139 -0.01 -14.67 6.31
C LEU A 139 -0.03 -16.17 6.65
#